data_4ca17470d1c68f1acfc4b89e955c9437
#
_entry.id   4ca17470d1c68f1acfc4b89e955c9437
#
_cell.length_a   1.000
_cell.length_b   1.000
_cell.length_c   1.000
_cell.angle_alpha   90.00
_cell.angle_beta   90.00
_cell.angle_gamma   90.00
#
_symmetry.space_group_name_H-M   'P 1'
#
loop_
_entity.id
_entity.type
_entity.pdbx_description
1 polymer ?
#
loop_
_entity_poly.entity_id
_entity_poly.type
_entity_poly.pdbx_seq_one_letter_code
_entity_poly.pdbx_strand_id
1 'polypeptide(L)'
;MENSAMPINWYPGHMAKTKRLLSDQIRKVDLILELCDARLPHSSRNPEIDRLAGGKKRIVLVNKADLADPAETAKWLKAIRTSGADAFAIDSTRLKTKEIIQLIQKSTKDAVDRALARGVRKTVKVMVLGVPNVGKSTLINALRGKGIARTGDRPGVTKSNQWIRISPYLELLDTPGMLWPRLDDQQAAKRLCYIGSVKDDVTDLYLLSLSLLEEMMETCPDRVMDRFHVNDPSLRGQALIEAVCRGRGWLLKGGECDYDRASRVILDEFRGGKLGRITLEKTPEKNKDAEEVNP
;
A
#
# COMPACT_ATOMS: atom_id res chain seq x y z
N MET A 1 -20.90 -21.74 -12.83
CA MET A 1 -19.57 -22.34 -12.54
C MET A 1 -19.05 -21.59 -11.32
N GLU A 2 -19.00 -22.30 -10.20
CA GLU A 2 -18.56 -21.73 -8.92
C GLU A 2 -17.14 -21.19 -9.04
N ASN A 3 -16.97 -19.96 -8.65
CA ASN A 3 -15.72 -19.25 -8.58
C ASN A 3 -14.88 -19.90 -7.46
N SER A 4 -14.15 -20.97 -7.76
CA SER A 4 -13.24 -21.62 -6.82
C SER A 4 -12.00 -20.74 -6.61
N ALA A 5 -12.24 -19.59 -5.98
CA ALA A 5 -11.15 -18.75 -5.51
C ALA A 5 -10.38 -19.55 -4.46
N MET A 6 -9.11 -19.89 -4.75
CA MET A 6 -8.21 -20.40 -3.70
C MET A 6 -8.24 -19.43 -2.54
N PRO A 7 -8.66 -19.87 -1.33
CA PRO A 7 -8.60 -18.99 -0.18
C PRO A 7 -7.13 -18.65 0.09
N ILE A 8 -6.80 -17.36 0.04
CA ILE A 8 -5.47 -16.89 0.40
C ILE A 8 -5.37 -16.99 1.92
N ASN A 9 -4.86 -18.12 2.40
CA ASN A 9 -4.73 -18.41 3.82
C ASN A 9 -3.35 -18.00 4.32
N TRP A 10 -3.33 -17.08 5.26
CA TRP A 10 -2.13 -16.66 5.96
C TRP A 10 -2.02 -17.37 7.31
N TYR A 11 -0.83 -17.87 7.69
CA TYR A 11 -0.61 -18.73 8.86
C TYR A 11 -0.90 -18.05 10.21
N PRO A 12 -1.77 -18.61 11.06
CA PRO A 12 -2.23 -18.00 12.33
C PRO A 12 -1.17 -17.93 13.45
N GLY A 13 -0.19 -18.83 13.46
CA GLY A 13 0.69 -19.02 14.62
C GLY A 13 1.68 -17.87 14.92
N HIS A 14 2.12 -17.10 13.92
CA HIS A 14 3.05 -15.98 14.12
C HIS A 14 2.36 -14.65 14.47
N MET A 15 1.08 -14.59 14.42
CA MET A 15 0.26 -13.38 14.34
C MET A 15 -0.06 -12.78 15.69
N ALA A 16 -0.40 -13.59 16.67
CA ALA A 16 -0.60 -13.13 18.04
C ALA A 16 0.70 -12.54 18.61
N LYS A 17 1.84 -13.16 18.28
CA LYS A 17 3.17 -12.66 18.64
C LYS A 17 3.48 -11.34 17.95
N THR A 18 3.17 -11.22 16.65
CA THR A 18 3.38 -9.98 15.88
C THR A 18 2.51 -8.85 16.39
N LYS A 19 1.24 -9.11 16.70
CA LYS A 19 0.32 -8.12 17.27
C LYS A 19 0.79 -7.60 18.63
N ARG A 20 1.25 -8.48 19.50
CA ARG A 20 1.81 -8.11 20.81
C ARG A 20 3.08 -7.27 20.65
N LEU A 21 4.01 -7.69 19.80
CA LEU A 21 5.22 -6.94 19.50
C LEU A 21 4.91 -5.55 18.93
N LEU A 22 3.94 -5.45 18.03
CA LEU A 22 3.50 -4.18 17.46
C LEU A 22 2.94 -3.25 18.54
N SER A 23 2.06 -3.75 19.40
CA SER A 23 1.49 -2.99 20.52
C SER A 23 2.57 -2.46 21.45
N ASP A 24 3.54 -3.31 21.82
CA ASP A 24 4.66 -2.92 22.70
C ASP A 24 5.56 -1.84 22.07
N GLN A 25 5.69 -1.83 20.75
CA GLN A 25 6.48 -0.85 20.03
C GLN A 25 5.74 0.46 19.82
N ILE A 26 4.44 0.42 19.55
CA ILE A 26 3.59 1.60 19.43
C ILE A 26 3.64 2.42 20.72
N ARG A 27 3.74 1.77 21.90
CA ARG A 27 3.89 2.48 23.18
C ARG A 27 5.17 3.30 23.28
N LYS A 28 6.24 2.90 22.58
CA LYS A 28 7.58 3.52 22.65
C LYS A 28 7.79 4.68 21.68
N VAL A 29 6.84 4.94 20.79
CA VAL A 29 6.94 5.98 19.78
C VAL A 29 6.01 7.16 20.05
N ASP A 30 6.35 8.31 19.49
CA ASP A 30 5.58 9.56 19.63
C ASP A 30 4.58 9.72 18.48
N LEU A 31 4.89 9.16 17.31
CA LEU A 31 4.14 9.31 16.08
C LEU A 31 4.20 8.01 15.27
N ILE A 32 3.12 7.71 14.58
CA ILE A 32 3.04 6.63 13.59
C ILE A 32 2.97 7.24 12.18
N LEU A 33 3.87 6.83 11.29
CA LEU A 33 3.76 7.02 9.85
C LEU A 33 3.23 5.73 9.23
N GLU A 34 1.98 5.75 8.81
CA GLU A 34 1.35 4.63 8.10
C GLU A 34 1.48 4.85 6.60
N LEU A 35 2.11 3.92 5.87
CA LEU A 35 2.17 3.93 4.42
C LEU A 35 1.15 3.00 3.82
N CYS A 36 0.44 3.49 2.79
CA CYS A 36 -0.41 2.69 1.92
C CYS A 36 -0.11 2.99 0.45
N ASP A 37 -0.55 2.13 -0.46
CA ASP A 37 -0.40 2.32 -1.91
C ASP A 37 -1.61 3.11 -2.45
N ALA A 38 -1.36 4.19 -3.16
CA ALA A 38 -2.40 5.08 -3.69
C ALA A 38 -3.34 4.41 -4.70
N ARG A 39 -2.94 3.28 -5.29
CA ARG A 39 -3.79 2.48 -6.17
C ARG A 39 -4.83 1.66 -5.42
N LEU A 40 -4.55 1.37 -4.14
CA LEU A 40 -5.33 0.54 -3.22
C LEU A 40 -5.37 1.17 -1.81
N PRO A 41 -5.94 2.37 -1.63
CA PRO A 41 -5.82 3.11 -0.39
C PRO A 41 -6.54 2.46 0.80
N HIS A 42 -7.54 1.61 0.55
CA HIS A 42 -8.23 0.84 1.59
C HIS A 42 -7.52 -0.48 1.87
N SER A 43 -7.38 -1.34 0.86
CA SER A 43 -6.83 -2.69 1.01
C SER A 43 -5.36 -2.71 1.43
N SER A 44 -4.58 -1.66 1.14
CA SER A 44 -3.17 -1.59 1.54
C SER A 44 -2.94 -0.95 2.93
N ARG A 45 -4.01 -0.59 3.64
CA ARG A 45 -3.95 -0.15 5.04
C ARG A 45 -4.29 -1.32 5.98
N ASN A 46 -3.64 -1.34 7.13
CA ASN A 46 -3.92 -2.38 8.13
C ASN A 46 -4.99 -1.87 9.12
N PRO A 47 -6.20 -2.46 9.14
CA PRO A 47 -7.29 -2.01 10.01
C PRO A 47 -6.98 -2.17 11.51
N GLU A 48 -6.05 -3.07 11.87
CA GLU A 48 -5.62 -3.25 13.26
C GLU A 48 -4.82 -2.04 13.79
N ILE A 49 -4.20 -1.25 12.90
CA ILE A 49 -3.43 -0.06 13.31
C ILE A 49 -4.33 0.96 14.01
N ASP A 50 -5.56 1.16 13.54
CA ASP A 50 -6.51 2.08 14.16
C ASP A 50 -6.78 1.70 15.62
N ARG A 51 -6.95 0.40 15.88
CA ARG A 51 -7.20 -0.14 17.21
C ARG A 51 -5.96 -0.11 18.10
N LEU A 52 -4.80 -0.44 17.54
CA LEU A 52 -3.54 -0.55 18.28
C LEU A 52 -2.89 0.82 18.54
N ALA A 53 -3.16 1.82 17.71
CA ALA A 53 -2.60 3.16 17.86
C ALA A 53 -2.98 3.83 19.19
N GLY A 54 -4.14 3.47 19.77
CA GLY A 54 -4.48 3.85 21.15
C GLY A 54 -4.44 5.36 21.42
N GLY A 55 -4.88 6.20 20.47
CA GLY A 55 -4.81 7.67 20.56
C GLY A 55 -3.46 8.29 20.21
N LYS A 56 -2.47 7.52 19.76
CA LYS A 56 -1.22 8.06 19.21
C LYS A 56 -1.49 8.87 17.95
N LYS A 57 -0.82 10.01 17.80
CA LYS A 57 -0.87 10.78 16.57
C LYS A 57 -0.41 9.92 15.39
N ARG A 58 -1.13 10.01 14.28
CA ARG A 58 -0.86 9.23 13.07
C ARG A 58 -0.91 10.12 11.84
N ILE A 59 0.04 9.90 10.95
CA ILE A 59 0.06 10.46 9.60
C ILE A 59 -0.02 9.29 8.62
N VAL A 60 -0.99 9.33 7.71
CA VAL A 60 -1.12 8.38 6.61
C VAL A 60 -0.45 8.97 5.38
N LEU A 61 0.56 8.28 4.88
CA LEU A 61 1.26 8.62 3.65
C LEU A 61 0.74 7.72 2.52
N VAL A 62 -0.09 8.28 1.66
CA VAL A 62 -0.63 7.62 0.48
C VAL A 62 0.44 7.68 -0.60
N ASN A 63 1.27 6.62 -0.66
CA ASN A 63 2.46 6.54 -1.48
C ASN A 63 2.18 6.02 -2.89
N LYS A 64 3.12 6.22 -3.81
CA LYS A 64 3.00 5.92 -5.25
C LYS A 64 1.84 6.70 -5.90
N ALA A 65 1.61 7.91 -5.44
CA ALA A 65 0.57 8.79 -5.97
C ALA A 65 0.79 9.15 -7.45
N ASP A 66 2.03 9.03 -7.93
CA ASP A 66 2.40 9.13 -9.34
C ASP A 66 1.81 8.01 -10.22
N LEU A 67 1.48 6.85 -9.63
CA LEU A 67 0.89 5.68 -10.29
C LEU A 67 -0.65 5.61 -10.15
N ALA A 68 -1.25 6.48 -9.35
CA ALA A 68 -2.67 6.46 -9.03
C ALA A 68 -3.46 7.57 -9.70
N ASP A 69 -4.77 7.40 -9.82
CA ASP A 69 -5.68 8.45 -10.27
C ASP A 69 -5.66 9.64 -9.29
N PRO A 70 -5.36 10.86 -9.75
CA PRO A 70 -5.24 12.01 -8.85
C PRO A 70 -6.58 12.44 -8.24
N ALA A 71 -7.69 12.28 -8.96
CA ALA A 71 -9.01 12.65 -8.44
C ALA A 71 -9.47 11.69 -7.34
N GLU A 72 -9.31 10.37 -7.55
CA GLU A 72 -9.58 9.37 -6.52
C GLU A 72 -8.62 9.49 -5.33
N THR A 73 -7.33 9.77 -5.59
CA THR A 73 -6.37 10.04 -4.51
C THR A 73 -6.82 11.21 -3.64
N ALA A 74 -7.29 12.32 -4.24
CA ALA A 74 -7.79 13.48 -3.48
C ALA A 74 -9.01 13.14 -2.62
N LYS A 75 -9.95 12.34 -3.14
CA LYS A 75 -11.13 11.86 -2.39
C LYS A 75 -10.69 10.98 -1.19
N TRP A 76 -9.76 10.05 -1.41
CA TRP A 76 -9.23 9.20 -0.34
C TRP A 76 -8.51 10.00 0.74
N LEU A 77 -7.70 11.01 0.38
CA LEU A 77 -7.07 11.90 1.36
C LEU A 77 -8.12 12.60 2.23
N LYS A 78 -9.23 13.07 1.62
CA LYS A 78 -10.33 13.68 2.36
C LYS A 78 -10.99 12.67 3.31
N ALA A 79 -11.30 11.46 2.83
CA ALA A 79 -11.90 10.40 3.64
C ALA A 79 -11.05 10.01 4.84
N ILE A 80 -9.72 9.84 4.63
CA ILE A 80 -8.78 9.51 5.72
C ILE A 80 -8.69 10.64 6.74
N ARG A 81 -8.68 11.90 6.30
CA ARG A 81 -8.67 13.06 7.22
C ARG A 81 -9.96 13.15 8.04
N THR A 82 -11.09 12.84 7.43
CA THR A 82 -12.38 12.79 8.13
C THR A 82 -12.42 11.70 9.21
N SER A 83 -11.66 10.61 9.05
CA SER A 83 -11.53 9.57 10.08
C SER A 83 -10.55 9.92 11.23
N GLY A 84 -10.01 11.15 11.24
CA GLY A 84 -9.18 11.68 12.33
C GLY A 84 -7.68 11.47 12.19
N ALA A 85 -7.19 11.03 11.03
CA ALA A 85 -5.75 10.95 10.76
C ALA A 85 -5.31 12.01 9.76
N ASP A 86 -4.14 12.62 9.95
CA ASP A 86 -3.53 13.44 8.89
C ASP A 86 -3.19 12.56 7.69
N ALA A 87 -3.43 13.04 6.46
CA ALA A 87 -3.16 12.27 5.25
C ALA A 87 -2.51 13.12 4.16
N PHE A 88 -1.48 12.56 3.50
CA PHE A 88 -0.73 13.22 2.44
C PHE A 88 -0.40 12.23 1.32
N ALA A 89 -0.56 12.66 0.06
CA ALA A 89 -0.11 11.91 -1.10
C ALA A 89 1.39 12.17 -1.31
N ILE A 90 2.15 11.10 -1.54
CA ILE A 90 3.59 11.18 -1.78
C ILE A 90 4.03 10.26 -2.92
N ASP A 91 5.17 10.59 -3.51
CA ASP A 91 6.01 9.70 -4.29
C ASP A 91 7.35 9.54 -3.56
N SER A 92 7.56 8.38 -2.94
CA SER A 92 8.80 8.13 -2.17
C SER A 92 10.06 8.12 -3.01
N THR A 93 9.96 8.00 -4.35
CA THR A 93 11.12 8.02 -5.26
C THR A 93 11.57 9.45 -5.56
N ARG A 94 10.66 10.44 -5.47
CA ARG A 94 10.89 11.86 -5.72
C ARG A 94 10.63 12.73 -4.49
N LEU A 95 10.80 12.14 -3.31
CA LEU A 95 10.42 12.75 -2.05
C LEU A 95 11.22 14.01 -1.74
N LYS A 96 10.52 15.07 -1.39
CA LYS A 96 11.11 16.24 -0.73
C LYS A 96 11.22 15.97 0.77
N THR A 97 12.34 15.40 1.18
CA THR A 97 12.63 14.97 2.56
C THR A 97 12.29 16.04 3.61
N LYS A 98 12.56 17.31 3.32
CA LYS A 98 12.24 18.43 4.21
C LYS A 98 10.75 18.52 4.53
N GLU A 99 9.86 18.28 3.57
CA GLU A 99 8.42 18.35 3.79
C GLU A 99 7.94 17.29 4.79
N ILE A 100 8.43 16.04 4.67
CA ILE A 100 8.07 14.99 5.63
C ILE A 100 8.63 15.27 7.02
N ILE A 101 9.86 15.78 7.13
CA ILE A 101 10.44 16.17 8.42
C ILE A 101 9.61 17.29 9.06
N GLN A 102 9.17 18.28 8.29
CA GLN A 102 8.30 19.36 8.77
C GLN A 102 6.93 18.85 9.26
N LEU A 103 6.34 17.88 8.54
CA LEU A 103 5.09 17.24 8.96
C LEU A 103 5.27 16.52 10.30
N ILE A 104 6.36 15.76 10.46
CA ILE A 104 6.69 15.08 11.72
C ILE A 104 6.86 16.10 12.85
N GLN A 105 7.64 17.16 12.62
CA GLN A 105 7.88 18.23 13.60
C GLN A 105 6.59 18.93 14.02
N LYS A 106 5.73 19.28 13.05
CA LYS A 106 4.43 19.89 13.31
C LYS A 106 3.54 18.99 14.16
N SER A 107 3.45 17.71 13.80
CA SER A 107 2.61 16.75 14.51
C SER A 107 3.11 16.39 15.91
N THR A 108 4.41 16.55 16.17
CA THR A 108 5.01 16.22 17.48
C THR A 108 5.36 17.44 18.32
N LYS A 109 5.05 18.64 17.84
CA LYS A 109 5.43 19.92 18.49
C LYS A 109 5.01 19.95 19.96
N ASP A 110 3.74 19.68 20.28
CA ASP A 110 3.23 19.74 21.66
C ASP A 110 3.97 18.77 22.60
N ALA A 111 4.42 17.61 22.10
CA ALA A 111 5.17 16.64 22.88
C ALA A 111 6.60 17.12 23.14
N VAL A 112 7.21 17.79 22.16
CA VAL A 112 8.55 18.39 22.27
C VAL A 112 8.51 19.59 23.22
N ASP A 113 7.54 20.49 23.05
CA ASP A 113 7.39 21.70 23.87
C ASP A 113 7.16 21.34 25.36
N ARG A 114 6.32 20.32 25.64
CA ARG A 114 6.12 19.83 27.02
C ARG A 114 7.39 19.24 27.63
N ALA A 115 8.22 18.56 26.84
CA ALA A 115 9.48 18.02 27.33
C ALA A 115 10.49 19.14 27.61
N LEU A 116 10.56 20.12 26.71
CA LEU A 116 11.44 21.29 26.83
C LEU A 116 11.09 22.12 28.07
N ALA A 117 9.80 22.34 28.34
CA ALA A 117 9.33 23.02 29.55
C ALA A 117 9.75 22.32 30.86
N ARG A 118 10.10 21.04 30.78
CA ARG A 118 10.66 20.25 31.90
C ARG A 118 12.19 20.19 31.88
N GLY A 119 12.87 20.99 31.03
CA GLY A 119 14.31 20.99 30.86
C GLY A 119 14.88 19.78 30.11
N VAL A 120 14.03 18.96 29.47
CA VAL A 120 14.44 17.74 28.77
C VAL A 120 14.47 17.96 27.25
N ARG A 121 15.62 17.70 26.61
CA ARG A 121 15.74 17.65 25.16
C ARG A 121 15.18 16.32 24.66
N LYS A 122 14.03 16.35 24.00
CA LYS A 122 13.33 15.15 23.52
C LYS A 122 13.78 14.76 22.11
N THR A 123 14.20 13.52 21.93
CA THR A 123 14.31 12.89 20.60
C THR A 123 12.94 12.33 20.22
N VAL A 124 12.40 12.77 19.10
CA VAL A 124 11.13 12.29 18.55
C VAL A 124 11.35 10.89 17.97
N LYS A 125 10.55 9.95 18.41
CA LYS A 125 10.54 8.55 17.96
C LYS A 125 9.33 8.30 17.07
N VAL A 126 9.58 7.89 15.83
CA VAL A 126 8.55 7.68 14.82
C VAL A 126 8.59 6.23 14.34
N MET A 127 7.44 5.57 14.31
CA MET A 127 7.31 4.23 13.77
C MET A 127 6.78 4.29 12.35
N VAL A 128 7.43 3.57 11.43
CA VAL A 128 6.98 3.46 10.03
C VAL A 128 6.28 2.12 9.84
N LEU A 129 4.99 2.16 9.51
CA LEU A 129 4.13 1.00 9.32
C LEU A 129 3.60 0.92 7.90
N GLY A 130 3.21 -0.27 7.47
CA GLY A 130 2.54 -0.53 6.20
C GLY A 130 2.77 -1.97 5.74
N VAL A 131 1.95 -2.42 4.80
CA VAL A 131 2.10 -3.75 4.19
C VAL A 131 3.43 -3.86 3.41
N PRO A 132 3.87 -5.06 3.02
CA PRO A 132 5.03 -5.20 2.15
C PRO A 132 4.84 -4.41 0.84
N ASN A 133 5.92 -3.95 0.24
CA ASN A 133 5.99 -3.29 -1.08
C ASN A 133 5.26 -1.95 -1.24
N VAL A 134 4.71 -1.35 -0.17
CA VAL A 134 4.13 0.02 -0.24
C VAL A 134 5.18 1.14 -0.26
N GLY A 135 6.48 0.80 -0.13
CA GLY A 135 7.58 1.76 -0.24
C GLY A 135 8.19 2.24 1.08
N LYS A 136 8.02 1.50 2.20
CA LYS A 136 8.61 1.85 3.50
C LYS A 136 10.12 2.05 3.44
N SER A 137 10.85 1.07 2.91
CA SER A 137 12.32 1.14 2.80
C SER A 137 12.75 2.29 1.88
N THR A 138 12.00 2.57 0.81
CA THR A 138 12.25 3.70 -0.08
C THR A 138 12.11 5.04 0.66
N LEU A 139 11.02 5.20 1.42
CA LEU A 139 10.80 6.37 2.27
C LEU A 139 11.93 6.56 3.29
N ILE A 140 12.28 5.50 4.02
CA ILE A 140 13.32 5.54 5.04
C ILE A 140 14.67 5.89 4.43
N ASN A 141 15.02 5.29 3.29
CA ASN A 141 16.27 5.60 2.59
C ASN A 141 16.30 7.05 2.08
N ALA A 142 15.17 7.56 1.58
CA ALA A 142 15.06 8.97 1.20
C ALA A 142 15.27 9.91 2.41
N LEU A 143 14.68 9.57 3.58
CA LEU A 143 14.84 10.35 4.81
C LEU A 143 16.25 10.28 5.40
N ARG A 144 16.97 9.18 5.22
CA ARG A 144 18.38 9.05 5.62
C ARG A 144 19.32 9.98 4.84
N GLY A 145 18.93 10.39 3.62
CA GLY A 145 19.79 11.21 2.75
C GLY A 145 20.90 10.39 2.07
N LYS A 146 21.54 10.98 1.05
CA LYS A 146 22.56 10.32 0.22
C LYS A 146 23.91 10.07 0.90
N GLY A 147 24.05 10.37 2.19
CA GLY A 147 25.34 10.42 2.90
C GLY A 147 25.72 9.20 3.73
N ILE A 148 24.87 8.20 3.86
CA ILE A 148 25.20 6.99 4.65
C ILE A 148 25.34 5.80 3.71
N ALA A 149 26.54 5.17 3.78
CA ALA A 149 27.03 4.09 2.95
C ALA A 149 25.96 3.08 2.53
N ARG A 150 26.03 2.67 1.26
CA ARG A 150 25.36 1.52 0.69
C ARG A 150 25.75 0.26 1.48
N THR A 151 25.05 -0.02 2.55
CA THR A 151 24.95 -1.38 3.06
C THR A 151 24.00 -2.13 2.15
N GLY A 152 24.46 -3.24 1.59
CA GLY A 152 23.83 -3.97 0.49
C GLY A 152 22.52 -4.68 0.81
N ASP A 153 21.57 -3.99 1.42
CA ASP A 153 20.22 -4.49 1.65
C ASP A 153 19.36 -4.19 0.44
N ARG A 154 18.93 -5.23 -0.25
CA ARG A 154 17.95 -5.14 -1.32
C ARG A 154 16.69 -4.46 -0.78
N PRO A 155 16.11 -3.46 -1.51
CA PRO A 155 14.86 -2.83 -1.11
C PRO A 155 13.79 -3.90 -0.89
N GLY A 156 13.11 -3.87 0.26
CA GLY A 156 11.97 -4.76 0.53
C GLY A 156 12.21 -5.89 1.54
N VAL A 157 13.37 -6.03 2.18
CA VAL A 157 13.64 -7.12 3.12
C VAL A 157 14.14 -6.61 4.47
N THR A 158 13.30 -5.85 5.18
CA THR A 158 13.53 -5.59 6.61
C THR A 158 13.13 -6.85 7.39
N LYS A 159 14.13 -7.57 7.94
CA LYS A 159 13.91 -8.85 8.67
C LYS A 159 13.61 -8.65 10.16
N SER A 160 13.99 -7.50 10.73
CA SER A 160 13.81 -7.18 12.15
C SER A 160 13.58 -5.69 12.35
N ASN A 161 12.97 -5.33 13.48
CA ASN A 161 12.78 -3.93 13.85
C ASN A 161 14.13 -3.26 14.14
N GLN A 162 14.38 -2.12 13.51
CA GLN A 162 15.63 -1.39 13.63
C GLN A 162 15.40 0.09 13.85
N TRP A 163 16.05 0.67 14.89
CA TRP A 163 16.09 2.10 15.09
C TRP A 163 17.09 2.76 14.15
N ILE A 164 16.64 3.77 13.43
CA ILE A 164 17.42 4.51 12.45
C ILE A 164 17.43 5.97 12.85
N ARG A 165 18.61 6.50 13.16
CA ARG A 165 18.78 7.91 13.48
C ARG A 165 18.82 8.75 12.22
N ILE A 166 17.88 9.67 12.08
CA ILE A 166 17.79 10.63 10.97
C ILE A 166 18.47 11.95 11.32
N SER A 167 18.29 12.39 12.56
CA SER A 167 18.94 13.59 13.10
C SER A 167 19.14 13.45 14.61
N PRO A 168 19.84 14.38 15.29
CA PRO A 168 19.94 14.36 16.75
C PRO A 168 18.61 14.33 17.48
N TYR A 169 17.53 14.76 16.82
CA TYR A 169 16.21 14.91 17.41
C TYR A 169 15.13 14.00 16.78
N LEU A 170 15.50 13.13 15.83
CA LEU A 170 14.57 12.28 15.11
C LEU A 170 15.13 10.88 14.90
N GLU A 171 14.44 9.88 15.41
CA GLU A 171 14.70 8.46 15.18
C GLU A 171 13.47 7.79 14.54
N LEU A 172 13.71 6.96 13.54
CA LEU A 172 12.69 6.14 12.91
C LEU A 172 12.84 4.69 13.36
N LEU A 173 11.75 4.04 13.67
CA LEU A 173 11.68 2.59 13.83
C LEU A 173 11.23 1.99 12.50
N ASP A 174 12.19 1.37 11.79
CA ASP A 174 11.87 0.56 10.61
C ASP A 174 11.29 -0.77 11.06
N THR A 175 10.12 -1.11 10.52
CA THR A 175 9.44 -2.36 10.82
C THR A 175 9.32 -3.21 9.57
N PRO A 176 9.41 -4.54 9.68
CA PRO A 176 9.04 -5.42 8.59
C PRO A 176 7.65 -5.08 8.06
N GLY A 177 7.44 -5.24 6.76
CA GLY A 177 6.10 -5.14 6.20
C GLY A 177 5.18 -6.16 6.87
N MET A 178 4.06 -5.69 7.42
CA MET A 178 3.13 -6.55 8.13
C MET A 178 1.81 -6.61 7.41
N LEU A 179 1.43 -7.81 7.02
CA LEU A 179 0.06 -8.14 6.67
C LEU A 179 -0.69 -8.43 7.98
N TRP A 180 -1.99 -8.16 8.00
CA TRP A 180 -2.82 -8.47 9.18
C TRP A 180 -3.30 -9.93 9.16
N PRO A 181 -3.64 -10.46 10.35
CA PRO A 181 -3.88 -11.90 10.54
C PRO A 181 -5.05 -12.50 9.81
N ARG A 182 -6.08 -11.74 9.56
CA ARG A 182 -7.27 -12.20 8.89
C ARG A 182 -7.51 -11.33 7.67
N LEU A 183 -7.27 -11.90 6.51
CA LEU A 183 -7.79 -11.41 5.25
C LEU A 183 -9.17 -12.04 5.06
N ASP A 184 -10.11 -11.74 5.97
CA ASP A 184 -11.50 -12.19 5.85
C ASP A 184 -12.11 -11.61 4.57
N ASP A 185 -11.65 -10.45 4.14
CA ASP A 185 -11.94 -9.86 2.84
C ASP A 185 -11.00 -10.43 1.77
N GLN A 186 -11.48 -11.43 1.03
CA GLN A 186 -10.75 -12.07 -0.05
C GLN A 186 -10.46 -11.11 -1.22
N GLN A 187 -11.27 -10.07 -1.40
CA GLN A 187 -10.99 -9.04 -2.40
C GLN A 187 -9.79 -8.18 -2.00
N ALA A 188 -9.72 -7.76 -0.75
CA ALA A 188 -8.54 -7.06 -0.23
C ALA A 188 -7.28 -7.95 -0.32
N ALA A 189 -7.41 -9.26 -0.06
CA ALA A 189 -6.33 -10.21 -0.20
C ALA A 189 -5.78 -10.28 -1.64
N LYS A 190 -6.66 -10.41 -2.64
CA LYS A 190 -6.29 -10.39 -4.06
C LYS A 190 -5.60 -9.08 -4.43
N ARG A 191 -6.16 -7.93 -4.02
CA ARG A 191 -5.59 -6.60 -4.28
C ARG A 191 -4.19 -6.44 -3.70
N LEU A 192 -3.92 -6.99 -2.52
CA LEU A 192 -2.58 -7.03 -1.94
C LEU A 192 -1.60 -7.86 -2.78
N CYS A 193 -2.07 -8.94 -3.40
CA CYS A 193 -1.26 -9.71 -4.35
C CYS A 193 -0.97 -8.90 -5.63
N TYR A 194 -1.91 -8.09 -6.12
CA TYR A 194 -1.68 -7.25 -7.31
C TYR A 194 -0.48 -6.30 -7.13
N ILE A 195 -0.31 -5.71 -5.96
CA ILE A 195 0.82 -4.83 -5.66
C ILE A 195 2.07 -5.57 -5.13
N GLY A 196 2.05 -6.90 -5.14
CA GLY A 196 3.16 -7.75 -4.70
C GLY A 196 3.42 -7.71 -3.20
N SER A 197 2.41 -7.35 -2.37
CA SER A 197 2.53 -7.42 -0.91
C SER A 197 2.59 -8.86 -0.40
N VAL A 198 2.05 -9.80 -1.18
CA VAL A 198 2.16 -11.24 -1.02
C VAL A 198 3.12 -11.76 -2.09
N LYS A 199 3.91 -12.77 -1.79
CA LYS A 199 4.84 -13.37 -2.75
C LYS A 199 4.09 -14.12 -3.85
N ASP A 200 4.59 -14.01 -5.07
CA ASP A 200 3.97 -14.63 -6.25
C ASP A 200 4.03 -16.17 -6.23
N ASP A 201 4.98 -16.76 -5.49
CA ASP A 201 5.15 -18.21 -5.35
C ASP A 201 4.04 -18.91 -4.54
N VAL A 202 3.21 -18.14 -3.84
CA VAL A 202 2.08 -18.67 -3.05
C VAL A 202 0.72 -18.39 -3.69
N THR A 203 0.70 -17.88 -4.93
CA THR A 203 -0.53 -17.53 -5.65
C THR A 203 -0.53 -18.11 -7.06
N ASP A 204 -1.70 -18.44 -7.57
CA ASP A 204 -1.87 -18.75 -8.99
C ASP A 204 -1.83 -17.44 -9.79
N LEU A 205 -0.73 -17.21 -10.51
CA LEU A 205 -0.51 -15.97 -11.27
C LEU A 205 -1.50 -15.81 -12.41
N TYR A 206 -1.98 -16.92 -13.02
CA TYR A 206 -2.98 -16.86 -14.07
C TYR A 206 -4.31 -16.33 -13.51
N LEU A 207 -4.83 -16.94 -12.46
CA LEU A 207 -6.07 -16.50 -11.82
C LEU A 207 -5.95 -15.08 -11.25
N LEU A 208 -4.79 -14.74 -10.70
CA LEU A 208 -4.53 -13.42 -10.17
C LEU A 208 -4.51 -12.33 -11.26
N SER A 209 -3.83 -12.59 -12.37
CA SER A 209 -3.76 -11.65 -13.49
C SER A 209 -5.11 -11.49 -14.18
N LEU A 210 -5.86 -12.58 -14.32
CA LEU A 210 -7.21 -12.52 -14.84
C LEU A 210 -8.14 -11.70 -13.95
N SER A 211 -8.10 -11.94 -12.63
CA SER A 211 -8.88 -11.16 -11.66
C SER A 211 -8.53 -9.66 -11.69
N LEU A 212 -7.25 -9.31 -11.88
CA LEU A 212 -6.81 -7.93 -12.05
C LEU A 212 -7.38 -7.32 -13.34
N LEU A 213 -7.28 -8.03 -14.46
CA LEU A 213 -7.83 -7.56 -15.74
C LEU A 213 -9.33 -7.32 -15.67
N GLU A 214 -10.09 -8.25 -15.06
CA GLU A 214 -11.54 -8.12 -14.88
C GLU A 214 -11.89 -6.89 -14.03
N GLU A 215 -11.20 -6.69 -12.90
CA GLU A 215 -11.40 -5.53 -12.05
C GLU A 215 -11.05 -4.22 -12.77
N MET A 216 -10.00 -4.23 -13.61
CA MET A 216 -9.65 -3.08 -14.45
C MET A 216 -10.67 -2.85 -15.56
N MET A 217 -11.23 -3.89 -16.17
CA MET A 217 -12.31 -3.75 -17.17
C MET A 217 -13.59 -3.16 -16.59
N GLU A 218 -13.81 -3.29 -15.28
CA GLU A 218 -14.93 -2.65 -14.56
C GLU A 218 -14.63 -1.19 -14.19
N THR A 219 -13.38 -0.89 -13.81
CA THR A 219 -13.01 0.42 -13.24
C THR A 219 -12.41 1.38 -14.26
N CYS A 220 -11.64 0.88 -15.22
CA CYS A 220 -10.89 1.67 -16.19
C CYS A 220 -10.66 0.88 -17.51
N PRO A 221 -11.72 0.46 -18.23
CA PRO A 221 -11.61 -0.40 -19.42
C PRO A 221 -10.69 0.17 -20.49
N ASP A 222 -10.71 1.48 -20.72
CA ASP A 222 -9.88 2.15 -21.71
C ASP A 222 -8.39 1.87 -21.51
N ARG A 223 -7.92 1.76 -20.24
CA ARG A 223 -6.52 1.47 -19.93
C ARG A 223 -6.11 0.06 -20.35
N VAL A 224 -7.00 -0.91 -20.21
CA VAL A 224 -6.77 -2.30 -20.64
C VAL A 224 -6.80 -2.37 -22.16
N MET A 225 -7.83 -1.77 -22.78
CA MET A 225 -8.04 -1.78 -24.22
C MET A 225 -6.86 -1.13 -24.96
N ASP A 226 -6.46 0.07 -24.56
CA ASP A 226 -5.35 0.81 -25.18
C ASP A 226 -4.03 0.06 -24.99
N ARG A 227 -3.75 -0.39 -23.78
CA ARG A 227 -2.44 -0.99 -23.45
C ARG A 227 -2.24 -2.36 -24.07
N PHE A 228 -3.28 -3.17 -24.10
CA PHE A 228 -3.21 -4.55 -24.55
C PHE A 228 -3.82 -4.78 -25.93
N HIS A 229 -4.29 -3.73 -26.61
CA HIS A 229 -4.93 -3.78 -27.93
C HIS A 229 -6.15 -4.72 -27.94
N VAL A 230 -6.97 -4.61 -26.91
CA VAL A 230 -8.26 -5.32 -26.81
C VAL A 230 -9.34 -4.41 -27.37
N ASN A 231 -10.13 -4.92 -28.33
CA ASN A 231 -11.13 -4.09 -29.02
C ASN A 231 -12.57 -4.31 -28.50
N ASP A 232 -12.80 -5.33 -27.68
CA ASP A 232 -14.12 -5.66 -27.17
C ASP A 232 -14.18 -5.48 -25.64
N PRO A 233 -14.90 -4.47 -25.14
CA PRO A 233 -15.01 -4.19 -23.71
C PRO A 233 -15.88 -5.21 -22.96
N SER A 234 -16.59 -6.07 -23.67
CA SER A 234 -17.46 -7.10 -23.06
C SER A 234 -16.72 -8.38 -22.65
N LEU A 235 -15.48 -8.55 -23.13
CA LEU A 235 -14.70 -9.76 -22.86
C LEU A 235 -14.44 -9.96 -21.37
N ARG A 236 -14.58 -11.19 -20.91
CA ARG A 236 -14.33 -11.63 -19.53
C ARG A 236 -13.70 -13.02 -19.55
N GLY A 237 -13.18 -13.43 -18.40
CA GLY A 237 -12.62 -14.75 -18.22
C GLY A 237 -11.48 -15.06 -19.19
N GLN A 238 -11.41 -16.31 -19.63
CA GLN A 238 -10.37 -16.78 -20.54
C GLN A 238 -10.33 -15.98 -21.85
N ALA A 239 -11.48 -15.59 -22.40
CA ALA A 239 -11.54 -14.81 -23.64
C ALA A 239 -10.83 -13.44 -23.52
N LEU A 240 -10.88 -12.82 -22.36
CA LEU A 240 -10.20 -11.55 -22.11
C LEU A 240 -8.66 -11.72 -22.12
N ILE A 241 -8.13 -12.70 -21.38
CA ILE A 241 -6.66 -12.90 -21.36
C ILE A 241 -6.14 -13.40 -22.71
N GLU A 242 -6.93 -14.17 -23.46
CA GLU A 242 -6.57 -14.54 -24.84
C GLU A 242 -6.54 -13.34 -25.79
N ALA A 243 -7.49 -12.41 -25.67
CA ALA A 243 -7.47 -11.16 -26.43
C ALA A 243 -6.22 -10.33 -26.12
N VAL A 244 -5.84 -10.25 -24.85
CA VAL A 244 -4.58 -9.62 -24.40
C VAL A 244 -3.37 -10.31 -25.02
N CYS A 245 -3.30 -11.65 -24.99
CA CYS A 245 -2.21 -12.41 -25.60
C CYS A 245 -2.08 -12.12 -27.12
N ARG A 246 -3.20 -12.14 -27.83
CA ARG A 246 -3.21 -11.84 -29.28
C ARG A 246 -2.82 -10.40 -29.55
N GLY A 247 -3.38 -9.44 -28.82
CA GLY A 247 -3.08 -8.02 -28.99
C GLY A 247 -1.62 -7.67 -28.73
N ARG A 248 -0.96 -8.42 -27.85
CA ARG A 248 0.46 -8.22 -27.48
C ARG A 248 1.42 -9.16 -28.20
N GLY A 249 0.92 -10.11 -28.98
CA GLY A 249 1.74 -11.12 -29.65
C GLY A 249 2.43 -12.09 -28.66
N TRP A 250 1.82 -12.36 -27.50
CA TRP A 250 2.34 -13.31 -26.52
C TRP A 250 1.81 -14.72 -26.85
N LEU A 251 2.39 -15.28 -27.91
CA LEU A 251 1.96 -16.56 -28.47
C LEU A 251 3.11 -17.56 -28.47
N LEU A 252 2.79 -18.83 -28.24
CA LEU A 252 3.69 -19.96 -28.38
C LEU A 252 3.80 -20.38 -29.86
N LYS A 253 4.72 -21.32 -30.16
CA LYS A 253 4.78 -21.97 -31.47
C LYS A 253 3.45 -22.69 -31.72
N GLY A 254 2.75 -22.36 -32.80
CA GLY A 254 1.42 -22.89 -33.10
C GLY A 254 0.29 -21.88 -32.88
N GLY A 255 0.56 -20.69 -32.35
CA GLY A 255 -0.43 -19.63 -32.20
C GLY A 255 -1.25 -19.70 -30.90
N GLU A 256 -0.93 -20.63 -30.01
CA GLU A 256 -1.55 -20.74 -28.69
C GLU A 256 -1.08 -19.62 -27.76
N CYS A 257 -1.92 -19.20 -26.82
CA CYS A 257 -1.57 -18.14 -25.86
C CYS A 257 -0.49 -18.60 -24.88
N ASP A 258 0.54 -17.77 -24.69
CA ASP A 258 1.55 -17.91 -23.63
C ASP A 258 1.00 -17.31 -22.33
N TYR A 259 0.17 -18.08 -21.64
CA TYR A 259 -0.49 -17.66 -20.39
C TYR A 259 0.52 -17.33 -19.27
N ASP A 260 1.61 -18.07 -19.17
CA ASP A 260 2.65 -17.83 -18.16
C ASP A 260 3.31 -16.47 -18.35
N ARG A 261 3.67 -16.14 -19.57
CA ARG A 261 4.21 -14.84 -19.93
C ARG A 261 3.20 -13.74 -19.73
N ALA A 262 1.96 -13.92 -20.19
CA ALA A 262 0.89 -12.94 -20.07
C ALA A 262 0.64 -12.60 -18.61
N SER A 263 0.47 -13.59 -17.75
CA SER A 263 0.18 -13.41 -16.33
C SER A 263 1.26 -12.60 -15.62
N ARG A 264 2.52 -12.94 -15.82
CA ARG A 264 3.64 -12.19 -15.23
C ARG A 264 3.72 -10.76 -15.73
N VAL A 265 3.62 -10.55 -17.04
CA VAL A 265 3.77 -9.21 -17.64
C VAL A 265 2.61 -8.31 -17.25
N ILE A 266 1.37 -8.81 -17.18
CA ILE A 266 0.19 -8.04 -16.75
C ILE A 266 0.41 -7.50 -15.32
N LEU A 267 0.81 -8.38 -14.39
CA LEU A 267 1.07 -8.00 -12.99
C LEU A 267 2.25 -7.03 -12.89
N ASP A 268 3.34 -7.28 -13.62
CA ASP A 268 4.52 -6.41 -13.61
C ASP A 268 4.22 -5.02 -14.22
N GLU A 269 3.41 -4.96 -15.26
CA GLU A 269 3.00 -3.68 -15.86
C GLU A 269 2.09 -2.88 -14.92
N PHE A 270 1.18 -3.53 -14.19
CA PHE A 270 0.40 -2.88 -13.15
C PHE A 270 1.31 -2.37 -12.02
N ARG A 271 2.19 -3.23 -11.50
CA ARG A 271 3.14 -2.88 -10.42
C ARG A 271 4.05 -1.72 -10.81
N GLY A 272 4.53 -1.74 -12.05
CA GLY A 272 5.41 -0.72 -12.62
C GLY A 272 4.71 0.55 -13.14
N GLY A 273 3.38 0.63 -13.07
CA GLY A 273 2.60 1.80 -13.53
C GLY A 273 2.53 1.97 -15.06
N LYS A 274 2.87 0.93 -15.84
CA LYS A 274 2.83 0.99 -17.31
C LYS A 274 1.41 1.01 -17.88
N LEU A 275 0.42 0.70 -17.06
CA LEU A 275 -1.00 0.76 -17.39
C LEU A 275 -1.61 2.17 -17.19
N GLY A 276 -0.77 3.13 -16.78
CA GLY A 276 -1.18 4.49 -16.49
C GLY A 276 -1.56 4.70 -15.02
N ARG A 277 -2.14 5.87 -14.73
CA ARG A 277 -2.56 6.22 -13.37
C ARG A 277 -3.91 5.59 -13.06
N ILE A 278 -3.91 4.63 -12.15
CA ILE A 278 -5.08 3.79 -11.85
C ILE A 278 -5.27 3.71 -10.34
N THR A 279 -6.50 3.88 -9.88
CA THR A 279 -6.93 3.55 -8.51
C THR A 279 -8.10 2.58 -8.63
N LEU A 280 -7.91 1.34 -8.18
CA LEU A 280 -8.94 0.29 -8.26
C LEU A 280 -10.04 0.47 -7.21
N GLU A 281 -9.76 1.20 -6.15
CA GLU A 281 -10.70 1.40 -5.04
C GLU A 281 -11.33 2.77 -5.09
N LYS A 282 -12.66 2.80 -5.21
CA LYS A 282 -13.44 4.03 -5.07
C LYS A 282 -13.65 4.35 -3.60
N THR A 283 -13.65 5.64 -3.27
CA THR A 283 -13.99 6.11 -1.92
C THR A 283 -15.44 5.72 -1.61
N PRO A 284 -15.76 5.16 -0.44
CA PRO A 284 -17.14 4.92 -0.05
C PRO A 284 -17.94 6.23 -0.10
N GLU A 285 -19.05 6.25 -0.82
CA GLU A 285 -19.98 7.36 -0.75
C GLU A 285 -20.53 7.44 0.67
N LYS A 286 -20.51 8.64 1.27
CA LYS A 286 -21.22 8.86 2.54
C LYS A 286 -22.70 8.61 2.24
N ASN A 287 -23.30 7.61 2.88
CA ASN A 287 -24.76 7.51 2.94
C ASN A 287 -25.28 8.83 3.49
N LYS A 288 -25.96 9.60 2.64
CA LYS A 288 -26.67 10.83 3.02
C LYS A 288 -27.86 10.56 3.96
N ASP A 289 -28.20 9.29 4.11
CA ASP A 289 -29.39 8.85 4.85
C ASP A 289 -29.18 8.69 6.37
N ALA A 290 -27.97 9.01 6.88
CA ALA A 290 -27.68 8.89 8.32
C ALA A 290 -27.88 10.20 9.11
N GLU A 291 -28.23 11.31 8.46
CA GLU A 291 -28.45 12.61 9.14
C GLU A 291 -29.95 12.95 9.37
N GLU A 292 -30.91 12.11 8.94
CA GLU A 292 -32.35 12.38 9.09
C GLU A 292 -33.06 11.56 10.18
N VAL A 293 -32.37 10.90 11.08
CA VAL A 293 -33.01 10.23 12.22
C VAL A 293 -32.45 10.77 13.52
N ASN A 294 -32.92 11.95 13.93
CA ASN A 294 -33.20 12.25 15.33
C ASN A 294 -34.18 13.44 15.44
N PRO A 295 -35.40 13.19 15.93
CA PRO A 295 -36.25 14.28 16.37
C PRO A 295 -35.85 14.82 17.76
#